data_52a92fbfd89ca92a41b7dd4596984299
#
_entry.id   52a92fbfd89ca92a41b7dd4596984299
#
_cell.length_a   1.000
_cell.length_b   1.000
_cell.length_c   1.000
_cell.angle_alpha   90.00
_cell.angle_beta   90.00
_cell.angle_gamma   90.00
#
_symmetry.space_group_name_H-M   'P 1'
#
loop_
_entity.id
_entity.type
_entity.pdbx_description
1 polymer ?
#
loop_
_entity_poly.entity_id
_entity_poly.type
_entity_poly.pdbx_seq_one_letter_code
_entity_poly.pdbx_strand_id
1 'polypeptide(L)'
;MAADGERSIRHLNPPELGSPPGYSQVVDVRANRIIFIAGQTALDRDGELVGKDDFAAQADQVFSNLRAALQAVGCDASRLAKMTVYLRDMSNLATYRECRNRFFATTSPPAAPAVTLVEVSKLYGQDFLIEIEAIAAL
;
A
#
# COMPACT_ATOMS: atom_id res chain seq x y z
N MET A 1 -11.20 1.51 -34.86
CA MET A 1 -11.37 1.18 -33.44
C MET A 1 -10.00 1.13 -32.81
N ALA A 2 -9.72 2.05 -31.94
CA ALA A 2 -8.60 1.82 -31.06
C ALA A 2 -8.89 0.51 -30.34
N ALA A 3 -8.02 -0.50 -30.52
CA ALA A 3 -7.98 -1.63 -29.65
C ALA A 3 -8.09 -1.06 -28.22
N ASP A 4 -8.96 -1.63 -27.39
CA ASP A 4 -8.98 -1.32 -25.98
C ASP A 4 -7.53 -1.19 -25.56
N GLY A 5 -7.13 0.06 -25.30
CA GLY A 5 -5.73 0.38 -25.10
C GLY A 5 -5.18 -0.60 -24.10
N GLU A 6 -4.17 -1.34 -24.51
CA GLU A 6 -3.60 -2.42 -23.72
C GLU A 6 -3.33 -1.91 -22.30
N ARG A 7 -4.08 -2.45 -21.34
CA ARG A 7 -3.91 -2.09 -19.94
C ARG A 7 -2.55 -2.60 -19.50
N SER A 8 -1.75 -1.71 -18.95
CA SER A 8 -0.43 -2.11 -18.49
C SER A 8 -0.07 -1.36 -17.22
N ILE A 9 0.67 -2.06 -16.38
CA ILE A 9 1.34 -1.46 -15.23
C ILE A 9 2.82 -1.81 -15.39
N ARG A 10 3.66 -0.79 -15.52
CA ARG A 10 5.10 -0.96 -15.69
C ARG A 10 5.84 -0.43 -14.48
N HIS A 11 6.74 -1.24 -13.97
CA HIS A 11 7.57 -0.89 -12.82
C HIS A 11 8.96 -0.52 -13.33
N LEU A 12 9.37 0.72 -13.12
CA LEU A 12 10.61 1.26 -13.66
C LEU A 12 11.53 1.68 -12.52
N ASN A 13 12.77 1.22 -12.60
CA ASN A 13 13.79 1.60 -11.62
C ASN A 13 15.03 2.10 -12.38
N PRO A 14 15.00 3.37 -12.87
CA PRO A 14 16.14 3.94 -13.60
C PRO A 14 17.42 3.88 -12.76
N PRO A 15 18.57 3.56 -13.36
CA PRO A 15 19.83 3.44 -12.62
C PRO A 15 20.18 4.68 -11.82
N GLU A 16 19.79 5.85 -12.29
CA GLU A 16 20.06 7.14 -11.65
C GLU A 16 19.35 7.28 -10.30
N LEU A 17 18.29 6.50 -10.07
CA LEU A 17 17.50 6.54 -8.83
C LEU A 17 17.89 5.43 -7.84
N GLY A 18 18.86 4.60 -8.20
CA GLY A 18 19.22 3.44 -7.38
C GLY A 18 18.21 2.31 -7.47
N SER A 19 18.53 1.20 -6.82
CA SER A 19 17.69 0.00 -6.80
C SER A 19 16.92 -0.08 -5.48
N PRO A 20 15.61 0.14 -5.47
CA PRO A 20 14.84 0.16 -4.23
C PRO A 20 14.55 -1.27 -3.74
N PRO A 21 14.60 -1.51 -2.43
CA PRO A 21 14.20 -2.80 -1.87
C PRO A 21 12.69 -2.86 -1.67
N GLY A 22 12.00 -3.69 -2.47
CA GLY A 22 10.59 -4.01 -2.22
C GLY A 22 9.56 -2.98 -2.66
N TYR A 23 9.94 -2.03 -3.54
CA TYR A 23 9.02 -1.09 -4.17
C TYR A 23 9.61 -0.64 -5.50
N SER A 24 8.87 0.19 -6.25
CA SER A 24 9.35 0.75 -7.52
C SER A 24 9.60 2.24 -7.37
N GLN A 25 10.62 2.75 -8.06
CA GLN A 25 10.86 4.19 -8.12
C GLN A 25 9.79 4.89 -8.95
N VAL A 26 9.39 4.26 -10.06
CA VAL A 26 8.39 4.80 -10.98
C VAL A 26 7.42 3.69 -11.34
N VAL A 27 6.12 4.00 -11.32
CA VAL A 27 5.09 3.11 -11.85
C VAL A 27 4.36 3.87 -12.96
N ASP A 28 4.44 3.31 -14.16
CA ASP A 28 3.81 3.88 -15.35
C ASP A 28 2.60 3.02 -15.68
N VAL A 29 1.40 3.62 -15.66
CA VAL A 29 0.16 2.88 -15.86
C VAL A 29 -0.58 3.37 -17.08
N ARG A 30 -1.14 2.39 -17.81
CA ARG A 30 -2.17 2.61 -18.82
C ARG A 30 -3.41 1.86 -18.34
N ALA A 31 -4.44 2.60 -17.99
CA ALA A 31 -5.60 2.04 -17.31
C ALA A 31 -6.89 2.72 -17.73
N ASN A 32 -8.01 1.99 -17.61
CA ASN A 32 -9.34 2.53 -17.86
C ASN A 32 -9.95 3.12 -16.59
N ARG A 33 -9.51 2.68 -15.42
CA ARG A 33 -10.05 3.11 -14.14
C ARG A 33 -8.92 3.41 -13.17
N ILE A 34 -9.03 4.50 -12.46
CA ILE A 34 -8.14 4.84 -11.34
C ILE A 34 -8.96 4.73 -10.06
N ILE A 35 -8.43 4.00 -9.10
CA ILE A 35 -9.08 3.74 -7.81
C ILE A 35 -8.29 4.45 -6.73
N PHE A 36 -8.94 5.36 -6.02
CA PHE A 36 -8.37 6.04 -4.87
C PHE A 36 -8.86 5.35 -3.61
N ILE A 37 -7.93 4.88 -2.79
CA ILE A 37 -8.24 4.23 -1.51
C ILE A 37 -7.85 5.19 -0.40
N ALA A 38 -8.83 5.55 0.41
CA ALA A 38 -8.62 6.44 1.56
C ALA A 38 -7.60 5.84 2.52
N GLY A 39 -6.97 6.69 3.32
CA GLY A 39 -6.06 6.24 4.36
C GLY A 39 -6.70 5.20 5.26
N GLN A 40 -6.07 4.03 5.35
CA GLN A 40 -6.53 2.93 6.20
C GLN A 40 -5.73 2.92 7.49
N THR A 41 -6.44 2.90 8.59
CA THR A 41 -5.89 2.68 9.93
C THR A 41 -6.33 1.32 10.45
N ALA A 42 -5.85 0.91 11.62
CA ALA A 42 -6.05 -0.44 12.13
C ALA A 42 -7.44 -0.64 12.76
N LEU A 43 -8.49 -0.29 12.02
CA LEU A 43 -9.87 -0.53 12.43
C LEU A 43 -10.41 -1.80 11.79
N ASP A 44 -11.16 -2.57 12.55
CA ASP A 44 -11.88 -3.72 12.02
C ASP A 44 -13.24 -3.31 11.40
N ARG A 45 -14.01 -4.29 10.96
CA ARG A 45 -15.33 -4.05 10.34
C ARG A 45 -16.34 -3.35 11.25
N ASP A 46 -16.15 -3.44 12.56
CA ASP A 46 -17.02 -2.84 13.57
C ASP A 46 -16.51 -1.45 14.01
N GLY A 47 -15.41 -0.97 13.40
CA GLY A 47 -14.80 0.30 13.75
C GLY A 47 -13.99 0.25 15.03
N GLU A 48 -13.60 -0.93 15.48
CA GLU A 48 -12.81 -1.12 16.70
C GLU A 48 -11.33 -1.21 16.36
N LEU A 49 -10.49 -0.62 17.22
CA LEU A 49 -9.04 -0.67 17.07
C LEU A 49 -8.52 -2.09 17.27
N VAL A 50 -7.72 -2.56 16.33
CA VAL A 50 -6.98 -3.83 16.43
C VAL A 50 -5.52 -3.51 16.73
N GLY A 51 -4.98 -4.11 17.80
CA GLY A 51 -3.55 -3.99 18.08
C GLY A 51 -3.16 -2.72 18.81
N LYS A 52 -3.88 -2.35 19.87
CA LYS A 52 -3.45 -1.24 20.73
C LYS A 52 -2.05 -1.54 21.25
N ASP A 53 -1.13 -0.56 21.11
CA ASP A 53 0.28 -0.67 21.47
C ASP A 53 1.02 -1.84 20.79
N ASP A 54 0.47 -2.38 19.71
CA ASP A 54 1.05 -3.50 18.95
C ASP A 54 1.13 -3.12 17.47
N PHE A 55 2.31 -2.63 17.06
CA PHE A 55 2.52 -2.14 15.69
C PHE A 55 2.30 -3.23 14.64
N ALA A 56 2.83 -4.44 14.87
CA ALA A 56 2.70 -5.52 13.89
C ALA A 56 1.23 -5.90 13.66
N ALA A 57 0.43 -5.99 14.72
CA ALA A 57 -1.00 -6.26 14.61
C ALA A 57 -1.72 -5.14 13.88
N GLN A 58 -1.37 -3.88 14.14
CA GLN A 58 -1.95 -2.74 13.42
C GLN A 58 -1.59 -2.77 11.94
N ALA A 59 -0.32 -3.00 11.61
CA ALA A 59 0.12 -3.07 10.23
C ALA A 59 -0.60 -4.18 9.46
N ASP A 60 -0.73 -5.35 10.05
CA ASP A 60 -1.46 -6.46 9.43
C ASP A 60 -2.93 -6.13 9.19
N GLN A 61 -3.58 -5.44 10.13
CA GLN A 61 -4.96 -5.00 9.95
C GLN A 61 -5.09 -3.97 8.83
N VAL A 62 -4.16 -3.03 8.74
CA VAL A 62 -4.15 -2.02 7.66
C VAL A 62 -4.00 -2.70 6.30
N PHE A 63 -3.09 -3.66 6.15
CA PHE A 63 -2.94 -4.39 4.89
C PHE A 63 -4.16 -5.26 4.58
N SER A 64 -4.80 -5.83 5.58
CA SER A 64 -6.07 -6.54 5.41
C SER A 64 -7.17 -5.60 4.89
N ASN A 65 -7.23 -4.38 5.41
CA ASN A 65 -8.18 -3.37 4.96
C ASN A 65 -7.91 -2.94 3.51
N LEU A 66 -6.64 -2.78 3.13
CA LEU A 66 -6.27 -2.49 1.74
C LEU A 66 -6.69 -3.63 0.80
N ARG A 67 -6.50 -4.87 1.22
CA ARG A 67 -6.96 -6.04 0.45
C ARG A 67 -8.47 -5.99 0.24
N ALA A 68 -9.23 -5.71 1.30
CA ALA A 68 -10.69 -5.61 1.21
C ALA A 68 -11.12 -4.50 0.23
N ALA A 69 -10.44 -3.34 0.27
CA ALA A 69 -10.70 -2.24 -0.65
C ALA A 69 -10.44 -2.63 -2.10
N LEU A 70 -9.32 -3.31 -2.37
CA LEU A 70 -8.99 -3.79 -3.71
C LEU A 70 -10.00 -4.82 -4.20
N GLN A 71 -10.39 -5.76 -3.35
CA GLN A 71 -11.40 -6.77 -3.70
C GLN A 71 -12.75 -6.14 -4.02
N ALA A 72 -13.12 -5.06 -3.36
CA ALA A 72 -14.37 -4.35 -3.60
C ALA A 72 -14.48 -3.82 -5.04
N VAL A 73 -13.36 -3.57 -5.71
CA VAL A 73 -13.32 -3.10 -7.10
C VAL A 73 -12.81 -4.18 -8.06
N GLY A 74 -12.71 -5.42 -7.59
CA GLY A 74 -12.42 -6.58 -8.43
C GLY A 74 -10.95 -6.75 -8.78
N CYS A 75 -10.02 -6.32 -7.93
CA CYS A 75 -8.59 -6.49 -8.18
C CYS A 75 -7.82 -6.92 -6.93
N ASP A 76 -6.52 -7.04 -7.07
CA ASP A 76 -5.59 -7.39 -5.99
C ASP A 76 -4.41 -6.40 -5.95
N ALA A 77 -3.43 -6.70 -5.10
CA ALA A 77 -2.27 -5.83 -4.89
C ALA A 77 -1.42 -5.64 -6.14
N SER A 78 -1.51 -6.51 -7.14
CA SER A 78 -0.78 -6.34 -8.41
C SER A 78 -1.19 -5.08 -9.17
N ARG A 79 -2.34 -4.51 -8.85
CA ARG A 79 -2.85 -3.29 -9.48
C ARG A 79 -2.53 -2.02 -8.71
N LEU A 80 -1.82 -2.12 -7.60
CA LEU A 80 -1.37 -0.95 -6.84
C LEU A 80 -0.32 -0.16 -7.63
N ALA A 81 -0.58 1.12 -7.84
CA ALA A 81 0.34 2.04 -8.49
C ALA A 81 1.14 2.84 -7.46
N LYS A 82 0.51 3.27 -6.37
CA LYS A 82 1.11 4.14 -5.37
C LYS A 82 0.59 3.80 -3.97
N MET A 83 1.50 3.80 -3.01
CA MET A 83 1.17 3.82 -1.59
C MET A 83 1.88 4.98 -0.91
N THR A 84 1.20 5.63 0.04
CA THR A 84 1.82 6.56 0.97
C THR A 84 1.59 6.03 2.38
N VAL A 85 2.69 5.88 3.12
CA VAL A 85 2.71 5.25 4.44
C VAL A 85 3.10 6.29 5.48
N TYR A 86 2.28 6.41 6.51
CA TYR A 86 2.48 7.32 7.63
C TYR A 86 2.72 6.50 8.89
N LEU A 87 3.91 6.65 9.49
CA LEU A 87 4.26 5.98 10.75
C LEU A 87 4.34 7.00 11.88
N ARG A 88 3.87 6.62 13.06
CA ARG A 88 4.04 7.45 14.27
C ARG A 88 5.47 7.37 14.81
N ASP A 89 6.18 6.28 14.52
CA ASP A 89 7.52 6.03 15.03
C ASP A 89 8.33 5.24 14.01
N MET A 90 9.39 5.84 13.50
CA MET A 90 10.24 5.23 12.48
C MET A 90 11.02 4.02 13.01
N SER A 91 11.08 3.82 14.33
CA SER A 91 11.66 2.59 14.90
C SER A 91 10.89 1.33 14.48
N ASN A 92 9.66 1.48 13.99
CA ASN A 92 8.84 0.39 13.46
C ASN A 92 9.10 0.07 11.98
N LEU A 93 10.06 0.73 11.34
CA LEU A 93 10.31 0.58 9.91
C LEU A 93 10.61 -0.87 9.51
N ALA A 94 11.43 -1.58 10.27
CA ALA A 94 11.77 -2.97 9.96
C ALA A 94 10.51 -3.88 10.03
N THR A 95 9.70 -3.72 11.05
CA THR A 95 8.45 -4.48 11.20
C THR A 95 7.46 -4.15 10.08
N TYR A 96 7.34 -2.86 9.72
CA TYR A 96 6.53 -2.44 8.57
C TYR A 96 6.98 -3.17 7.29
N ARG A 97 8.28 -3.20 7.02
CA ARG A 97 8.82 -3.87 5.83
C ARG A 97 8.48 -5.35 5.79
N GLU A 98 8.52 -6.03 6.91
CA GLU A 98 8.13 -7.45 7.01
C GLU A 98 6.64 -7.64 6.65
N CYS A 99 5.77 -6.83 7.24
CA CYS A 99 4.32 -6.87 6.96
C CYS A 99 4.04 -6.54 5.50
N ARG A 100 4.68 -5.50 4.96
CA ARG A 100 4.57 -5.09 3.56
C ARG A 100 4.99 -6.23 2.62
N ASN A 101 6.11 -6.86 2.88
CA ASN A 101 6.62 -7.92 2.01
C ASN A 101 5.68 -9.10 1.97
N ARG A 102 5.07 -9.48 3.10
CA ARG A 102 4.05 -10.53 3.12
C ARG A 102 2.83 -10.15 2.27
N PHE A 103 2.38 -8.90 2.39
CA PHE A 103 1.25 -8.42 1.59
C PHE A 103 1.58 -8.40 0.10
N PHE A 104 2.75 -7.88 -0.29
CA PHE A 104 3.14 -7.84 -1.70
C PHE A 104 3.36 -9.23 -2.29
N ALA A 105 3.78 -10.20 -1.48
CA ALA A 105 3.99 -11.57 -1.91
C ALA A 105 2.68 -12.35 -2.13
N THR A 106 1.51 -11.76 -1.84
CA THR A 106 0.21 -12.38 -2.15
C THR A 106 -0.08 -12.43 -3.65
N THR A 107 0.69 -11.72 -4.46
CA THR A 107 0.61 -11.77 -5.92
C THR A 107 1.89 -12.33 -6.51
N SER A 108 1.81 -12.86 -7.75
CA SER A 108 2.97 -13.41 -8.46
C SER A 108 3.01 -12.81 -9.87
N PRO A 109 4.02 -11.99 -10.20
CA PRO A 109 5.11 -11.54 -9.32
C PRO A 109 4.61 -10.69 -8.15
N PRO A 110 5.44 -10.47 -7.11
CA PRO A 110 5.07 -9.62 -5.98
C PRO A 110 4.71 -8.21 -6.43
N ALA A 111 3.72 -7.62 -5.77
CA ALA A 111 3.36 -6.23 -6.01
C ALA A 111 4.56 -5.31 -5.72
N ALA A 112 4.69 -4.23 -6.49
CA ALA A 112 5.80 -3.30 -6.35
C ALA A 112 5.37 -1.86 -6.69
N PRO A 113 4.39 -1.31 -5.98
CA PRO A 113 3.95 0.07 -6.23
C PRO A 113 5.08 1.06 -5.91
N ALA A 114 4.95 2.29 -6.40
CA ALA A 114 5.75 3.38 -5.91
C ALA A 114 5.33 3.68 -4.46
N VAL A 115 6.29 3.87 -3.56
CA VAL A 115 6.00 4.07 -2.14
C VAL A 115 6.72 5.31 -1.62
N THR A 116 6.00 6.12 -0.85
CA THR A 116 6.56 7.16 -0.01
C THR A 116 6.22 6.82 1.44
N LEU A 117 7.20 6.94 2.34
CA LEU A 117 7.01 6.65 3.75
C LEU A 117 7.58 7.79 4.58
N VAL A 118 6.80 8.28 5.53
CA VAL A 118 7.16 9.39 6.40
C VAL A 118 6.74 9.12 7.84
N GLU A 119 7.48 9.68 8.77
CA GLU A 119 7.06 9.75 10.17
C GLU A 119 6.21 10.99 10.37
N VAL A 120 5.12 10.85 11.13
CA VAL A 120 4.22 11.95 11.46
C VAL A 120 4.07 12.07 12.98
N SER A 121 3.86 13.30 13.45
CA SER A 121 3.69 13.55 14.89
C SER A 121 2.40 12.99 15.46
N LYS A 122 1.33 12.92 14.65
CA LYS A 122 0.00 12.44 15.05
C LYS A 122 -0.74 11.87 13.86
N LEU A 123 -1.60 10.90 14.14
CA LEU A 123 -2.67 10.47 13.25
C LEU A 123 -4.00 10.97 13.82
N TYR A 124 -5.11 10.74 13.09
CA TYR A 124 -6.41 11.29 13.52
C TYR A 124 -6.96 10.63 14.78
N GLY A 125 -6.43 9.49 15.19
CA GLY A 125 -6.75 8.81 16.44
C GLY A 125 -5.49 8.57 17.28
N GLN A 126 -5.61 8.75 18.59
CA GLN A 126 -4.47 8.75 19.50
C GLN A 126 -3.69 7.43 19.50
N ASP A 127 -4.38 6.30 19.32
CA ASP A 127 -3.78 4.98 19.42
C ASP A 127 -3.38 4.39 18.06
N PHE A 128 -3.56 5.12 16.96
CA PHE A 128 -3.11 4.67 15.64
C PHE A 128 -1.61 4.83 15.51
N LEU A 129 -0.94 3.78 15.06
CA LEU A 129 0.51 3.74 14.89
C LEU A 129 0.93 3.80 13.43
N ILE A 130 0.00 3.52 12.51
CA ILE A 130 0.24 3.46 11.06
C ILE A 130 -1.04 3.84 10.32
N GLU A 131 -0.87 4.55 9.20
CA GLU A 131 -1.92 4.78 8.21
C GLU A 131 -1.33 4.63 6.82
N ILE A 132 -2.08 4.03 5.90
CA ILE A 132 -1.67 3.85 4.51
C ILE A 132 -2.80 4.25 3.58
N GLU A 133 -2.51 5.14 2.63
CA GLU A 133 -3.38 5.43 1.50
C GLU A 133 -2.79 4.83 0.23
N ALA A 134 -3.62 4.55 -0.76
CA ALA A 134 -3.17 3.88 -1.96
C ALA A 134 -3.95 4.33 -3.20
N ILE A 135 -3.33 4.15 -4.35
CA ILE A 135 -3.96 4.33 -5.67
C ILE A 135 -3.73 3.05 -6.45
N ALA A 136 -4.79 2.49 -7.01
CA ALA A 136 -4.75 1.34 -7.90
C ALA A 136 -5.22 1.75 -9.30
N ALA A 137 -4.82 0.97 -10.31
CA ALA A 137 -5.13 1.23 -11.71
C ALA A 137 -5.56 -0.07 -12.40
N LEU A 138 -6.76 -0.05 -13.04
CA LEU A 138 -7.36 -1.20 -13.73
C LEU A 138 -7.58 -0.92 -15.20
#